data_887d33bba9b60c7285c9261242fe5114
#
_entry.id   887d33bba9b60c7285c9261242fe5114
#
_cell.length_a   1.000
_cell.length_b   1.000
_cell.length_c   1.000
_cell.angle_alpha   90.00
_cell.angle_beta   90.00
_cell.angle_gamma   90.00
#
_symmetry.space_group_name_H-M   'P 1'
#
loop_
_entity.id
_entity.type
_entity.pdbx_description
1 polymer ?
#
loop_
_entity_poly.entity_id
_entity_poly.type
_entity_poly.pdbx_seq_one_letter_code
_entity_poly.pdbx_strand_id
1 'polypeptide(L)'
;MSEDKALFDKGLPIRREVLGPDYVDSSMAKADEFMMAFQRATTAWAWGWAWGDPTLDRKTRSLINLAMLTALSKSPEIKLHVKGALNNGVSVDEILRQHVDGGWVEVVGAVED
;
A
#
# COMPACT_ATOMS: atom_id res chain seq x y z
N MET A 1 -20.54 -7.11 9.90
CA MET A 1 -20.50 -8.57 10.09
C MET A 1 -19.24 -8.94 10.83
N SER A 2 -19.31 -9.97 11.66
CA SER A 2 -18.22 -10.32 12.58
C SER A 2 -16.92 -10.67 11.85
N GLU A 3 -17.00 -11.36 10.71
CA GLU A 3 -15.82 -11.70 9.93
C GLU A 3 -15.16 -10.47 9.34
N ASP A 4 -15.94 -9.55 8.78
CA ASP A 4 -15.42 -8.30 8.22
C ASP A 4 -14.79 -7.45 9.33
N LYS A 5 -15.42 -7.42 10.51
CA LYS A 5 -14.86 -6.67 11.63
C LYS A 5 -13.53 -7.27 12.10
N ALA A 6 -13.44 -8.59 12.17
CA ALA A 6 -12.19 -9.25 12.56
C ALA A 6 -11.07 -8.95 11.56
N LEU A 7 -11.38 -8.98 10.27
CA LEU A 7 -10.42 -8.65 9.22
C LEU A 7 -10.03 -7.18 9.27
N PHE A 8 -10.97 -6.28 9.53
CA PHE A 8 -10.69 -4.86 9.70
C PHE A 8 -9.74 -4.63 10.88
N ASP A 9 -10.03 -5.24 12.02
CA ASP A 9 -9.21 -5.08 13.22
C ASP A 9 -7.79 -5.63 13.01
N LYS A 10 -7.65 -6.67 12.20
CA LYS A 10 -6.35 -7.21 11.81
C LYS A 10 -5.64 -6.31 10.80
N GLY A 11 -6.38 -5.77 9.84
CA GLY A 11 -5.82 -5.04 8.73
C GLY A 11 -5.40 -3.61 9.06
N LEU A 12 -6.11 -2.94 9.97
CA LEU A 12 -5.82 -1.55 10.27
C LEU A 12 -4.39 -1.33 10.79
N PRO A 13 -3.90 -2.11 11.77
CA PRO A 13 -2.50 -1.98 12.19
C PRO A 13 -1.51 -2.23 11.06
N ILE A 14 -1.76 -3.21 10.21
CA ILE A 14 -0.88 -3.52 9.07
C ILE A 14 -0.84 -2.35 8.09
N ARG A 15 -2.00 -1.82 7.74
CA ARG A 15 -2.10 -0.66 6.85
C ARG A 15 -1.32 0.53 7.42
N ARG A 16 -1.44 0.78 8.71
CA ARG A 16 -0.74 1.87 9.38
C ARG A 16 0.78 1.66 9.39
N GLU A 17 1.23 0.43 9.59
CA GLU A 17 2.67 0.12 9.57
C GLU A 17 3.27 0.30 8.17
N VAL A 18 2.55 -0.09 7.13
CA VAL A 18 3.05 -0.03 5.76
C VAL A 18 2.97 1.39 5.20
N LEU A 19 1.81 2.03 5.28
CA LEU A 19 1.58 3.34 4.66
C LEU A 19 1.89 4.53 5.57
N GLY A 20 2.09 4.26 6.85
CA GLY A 20 2.30 5.29 7.86
C GLY A 20 1.02 5.66 8.58
N PRO A 21 1.04 5.77 9.93
CA PRO A 21 -0.16 6.05 10.71
C PRO A 21 -0.78 7.42 10.40
N ASP A 22 0.04 8.44 10.16
CA ASP A 22 -0.48 9.78 9.89
C ASP A 22 -1.30 9.82 8.61
N TYR A 23 -0.81 9.18 7.55
CA TYR A 23 -1.55 9.10 6.28
C TYR A 23 -2.87 8.37 6.46
N VAL A 24 -2.84 7.20 7.10
CA VAL A 24 -4.03 6.35 7.26
C VAL A 24 -5.07 7.05 8.11
N ASP A 25 -4.66 7.59 9.27
CA ASP A 25 -5.57 8.26 10.19
C ASP A 25 -6.18 9.52 9.56
N SER A 26 -5.38 10.29 8.84
CA SER A 26 -5.86 11.49 8.13
C SER A 26 -6.84 11.11 7.02
N SER A 27 -6.53 10.08 6.25
CA SER A 27 -7.40 9.61 5.16
C SER A 27 -8.76 9.17 5.70
N MET A 28 -8.78 8.43 6.81
CA MET A 28 -10.02 7.97 7.42
C MET A 28 -10.81 9.12 8.05
N ALA A 29 -10.11 10.08 8.67
CA ALA A 29 -10.77 11.24 9.28
C ALA A 29 -11.45 12.15 8.26
N LYS A 30 -10.92 12.23 7.05
CA LYS A 30 -11.48 13.06 5.97
C LYS A 30 -12.57 12.35 5.15
N ALA A 31 -12.72 11.05 5.32
CA ALA A 31 -13.65 10.26 4.52
C ALA A 31 -15.10 10.59 4.92
N ASP A 32 -15.95 10.81 3.92
CA ASP A 32 -17.39 10.88 4.14
C ASP A 32 -17.94 9.45 4.33
N GLU A 33 -19.26 9.35 4.52
CA GLU A 33 -19.88 8.06 4.79
C GLU A 33 -19.64 7.04 3.68
N PHE A 34 -19.75 7.48 2.43
CA PHE A 34 -19.50 6.63 1.27
C PHE A 34 -18.03 6.15 1.23
N MET A 35 -17.10 7.08 1.34
CA MET A 35 -15.67 6.75 1.32
C MET A 35 -15.27 5.90 2.51
N MET A 36 -15.90 6.10 3.67
CA MET A 36 -15.60 5.28 4.84
C MET A 36 -16.04 3.83 4.64
N ALA A 37 -17.16 3.60 3.95
CA ALA A 37 -17.57 2.24 3.60
C ALA A 37 -16.51 1.54 2.74
N PHE A 38 -15.97 2.26 1.74
CA PHE A 38 -14.88 1.75 0.91
C PHE A 38 -13.61 1.52 1.73
N GLN A 39 -13.26 2.46 2.60
CA GLN A 39 -12.08 2.33 3.48
C GLN A 39 -12.17 1.12 4.39
N ARG A 40 -13.36 0.84 4.94
CA ARG A 40 -13.57 -0.35 5.77
C ARG A 40 -13.39 -1.63 4.97
N ALA A 41 -13.96 -1.69 3.76
CA ALA A 41 -13.84 -2.87 2.90
C ALA A 41 -12.39 -3.11 2.50
N THR A 42 -11.68 -2.07 2.08
CA THR A 42 -10.28 -2.16 1.68
C THR A 42 -9.40 -2.58 2.86
N THR A 43 -9.62 -1.98 4.02
CA THR A 43 -8.83 -2.31 5.22
C THR A 43 -9.05 -3.76 5.63
N ALA A 44 -10.29 -4.25 5.56
CA ALA A 44 -10.61 -5.63 5.93
C ALA A 44 -10.01 -6.63 4.93
N TRP A 45 -10.26 -6.43 3.65
CA TRP A 45 -9.97 -7.47 2.66
C TRP A 45 -8.58 -7.33 2.05
N ALA A 46 -8.13 -6.12 1.70
CA ALA A 46 -6.78 -5.96 1.20
C ALA A 46 -5.76 -6.05 2.33
N TRP A 47 -5.94 -5.28 3.38
CA TRP A 47 -4.94 -5.21 4.47
C TRP A 47 -5.07 -6.32 5.48
N GLY A 48 -6.30 -6.74 5.80
CA GLY A 48 -6.52 -7.82 6.75
C GLY A 48 -6.34 -9.19 6.12
N TRP A 49 -7.08 -9.47 5.06
CA TRP A 49 -7.07 -10.79 4.44
C TRP A 49 -5.80 -11.02 3.61
N ALA A 50 -5.47 -10.10 2.70
CA ALA A 50 -4.34 -10.31 1.80
C ALA A 50 -3.00 -10.00 2.45
N TRP A 51 -2.81 -8.79 2.94
CA TRP A 51 -1.55 -8.39 3.57
C TRP A 51 -1.32 -9.06 4.93
N GLY A 52 -2.39 -9.48 5.59
CA GLY A 52 -2.29 -10.20 6.85
C GLY A 52 -1.94 -11.66 6.70
N ASP A 53 -1.93 -12.19 5.49
CA ASP A 53 -1.56 -13.59 5.22
C ASP A 53 -0.06 -13.68 4.94
N PRO A 54 0.67 -14.61 5.59
CA PRO A 54 2.12 -14.70 5.45
C PRO A 54 2.60 -15.41 4.18
N THR A 55 1.69 -15.86 3.31
CA THR A 55 2.06 -16.56 2.08
C THR A 55 3.03 -15.76 1.22
N LEU A 56 2.78 -14.44 1.12
CA LEU A 56 3.72 -13.50 0.52
C LEU A 56 4.16 -12.54 1.60
N ASP A 57 5.46 -12.33 1.75
CA ASP A 57 5.95 -11.36 2.72
C ASP A 57 5.68 -9.93 2.25
N ARG A 58 5.82 -8.97 3.16
CA ARG A 58 5.50 -7.57 2.89
C ARG A 58 6.40 -6.96 1.82
N LYS A 59 7.66 -7.35 1.79
CA LYS A 59 8.61 -6.86 0.78
C LYS A 59 8.19 -7.30 -0.61
N THR A 60 7.84 -8.57 -0.77
CA THR A 60 7.36 -9.13 -2.04
C THR A 60 6.07 -8.45 -2.48
N ARG A 61 5.12 -8.25 -1.57
CA ARG A 61 3.87 -7.56 -1.89
C ARG A 61 4.10 -6.14 -2.38
N SER A 62 5.01 -5.42 -1.73
CA SER A 62 5.34 -4.05 -2.15
C SER A 62 5.91 -4.01 -3.57
N LEU A 63 6.81 -4.94 -3.91
CA LEU A 63 7.38 -5.01 -5.25
C LEU A 63 6.31 -5.34 -6.30
N ILE A 64 5.42 -6.29 -6.00
CA ILE A 64 4.32 -6.64 -6.90
C ILE A 64 3.38 -5.44 -7.10
N ASN A 65 3.01 -4.75 -6.02
CA ASN A 65 2.15 -3.57 -6.11
C ASN A 65 2.77 -2.47 -6.95
N LEU A 66 4.06 -2.20 -6.76
CA LEU A 66 4.74 -1.18 -7.56
C LEU A 66 4.75 -1.55 -9.05
N ALA A 67 4.96 -2.81 -9.37
CA ALA A 67 4.92 -3.27 -10.75
C ALA A 67 3.54 -3.05 -11.38
N MET A 68 2.48 -3.44 -10.68
CA MET A 68 1.12 -3.27 -11.17
C MET A 68 0.73 -1.81 -11.32
N LEU A 69 1.02 -0.99 -10.31
CA LEU A 69 0.67 0.43 -10.31
C LEU A 69 1.43 1.19 -11.39
N THR A 70 2.69 0.83 -11.62
CA THR A 70 3.52 1.44 -12.65
C THR A 70 2.99 1.08 -14.04
N ALA A 71 2.65 -0.19 -14.26
CA ALA A 71 2.07 -0.64 -15.53
C ALA A 71 0.74 0.07 -15.83
N LEU A 72 -0.03 0.41 -14.79
CA LEU A 72 -1.31 1.10 -14.92
C LEU A 72 -1.18 2.63 -14.87
N SER A 73 0.03 3.17 -14.69
CA SER A 73 0.29 4.62 -14.60
C SER A 73 -0.49 5.30 -13.48
N LYS A 74 -0.57 4.67 -12.31
CA LYS A 74 -1.29 5.19 -11.14
C LYS A 74 -0.37 6.02 -10.26
N SER A 75 0.00 7.22 -10.72
CA SER A 75 1.03 8.05 -10.08
C SER A 75 0.81 8.34 -8.59
N PRO A 76 -0.41 8.72 -8.11
CA PRO A 76 -0.59 8.94 -6.68
C PRO A 76 -0.34 7.67 -5.85
N GLU A 77 -0.82 6.53 -6.34
CA GLU A 77 -0.65 5.24 -5.67
C GLU A 77 0.79 4.76 -5.72
N ILE A 78 1.53 5.06 -6.81
CA ILE A 78 2.95 4.75 -6.90
C ILE A 78 3.71 5.47 -5.78
N LYS A 79 3.46 6.76 -5.61
CA LYS A 79 4.12 7.55 -4.56
C LYS A 79 3.87 6.95 -3.18
N LEU A 80 2.62 6.61 -2.90
CA LEU A 80 2.22 6.02 -1.63
C LEU A 80 2.91 4.67 -1.39
N HIS A 81 2.92 3.81 -2.40
CA HIS A 81 3.47 2.46 -2.27
C HIS A 81 4.99 2.40 -2.37
N VAL A 82 5.65 3.42 -2.94
CA VAL A 82 7.11 3.57 -2.81
C VAL A 82 7.46 3.78 -1.33
N LYS A 83 6.74 4.67 -0.65
CA LYS A 83 6.93 4.87 0.78
C LYS A 83 6.65 3.58 1.56
N GLY A 84 5.57 2.89 1.21
CA GLY A 84 5.23 1.61 1.83
C GLY A 84 6.30 0.55 1.60
N ALA A 85 6.87 0.49 0.40
CA ALA A 85 7.94 -0.45 0.09
C ALA A 85 9.19 -0.19 0.94
N LEU A 86 9.56 1.08 1.08
CA LEU A 86 10.71 1.45 1.93
C LEU A 86 10.43 1.07 3.38
N ASN A 87 9.21 1.28 3.87
CA ASN A 87 8.82 0.88 5.22
C ASN A 87 8.91 -0.64 5.40
N ASN A 88 8.68 -1.41 4.34
CA ASN A 88 8.73 -2.87 4.36
C ASN A 88 10.13 -3.43 4.10
N GLY A 89 11.15 -2.57 4.02
CA GLY A 89 12.54 -3.00 3.87
C GLY A 89 13.02 -3.16 2.43
N VAL A 90 12.23 -2.75 1.44
CA VAL A 90 12.70 -2.71 0.05
C VAL A 90 13.70 -1.54 -0.07
N SER A 91 14.83 -1.79 -0.72
CA SER A 91 15.82 -0.75 -0.92
C SER A 91 15.51 0.11 -2.14
N VAL A 92 16.05 1.34 -2.16
CA VAL A 92 15.94 2.21 -3.33
C VAL A 92 16.53 1.51 -4.56
N ASP A 93 17.65 0.81 -4.40
CA ASP A 93 18.28 0.09 -5.50
C ASP A 93 17.37 -1.01 -6.05
N GLU A 94 16.70 -1.75 -5.18
CA GLU A 94 15.74 -2.79 -5.61
C GLU A 94 14.58 -2.19 -6.40
N ILE A 95 14.06 -1.04 -5.96
CA ILE A 95 12.98 -0.35 -6.67
C ILE A 95 13.45 0.10 -8.05
N LEU A 96 14.63 0.71 -8.14
CA LEU A 96 15.17 1.18 -9.41
C LEU A 96 15.40 0.04 -10.38
N ARG A 97 15.95 -1.07 -9.91
CA ARG A 97 16.22 -2.21 -10.78
C ARG A 97 14.95 -2.90 -11.27
N GLN A 98 13.89 -2.87 -10.48
CA GLN A 98 12.60 -3.41 -10.91
C GLN A 98 12.01 -2.61 -12.08
N HIS A 99 12.27 -1.30 -12.15
CA HIS A 99 11.56 -0.40 -13.04
C HIS A 99 12.42 0.17 -14.18
N VAL A 100 13.62 -0.38 -14.41
CA VAL A 100 14.53 0.17 -15.41
C VAL A 100 13.94 0.10 -16.83
N ASP A 101 13.11 -0.88 -17.12
CA ASP A 101 12.54 -1.09 -18.47
C ASP A 101 11.24 -0.33 -18.72
N GLY A 102 10.61 0.23 -17.68
CA GLY A 102 9.35 0.95 -17.87
C GLY A 102 8.85 1.57 -16.58
N GLY A 103 8.20 2.74 -16.71
CA GLY A 103 7.60 3.44 -15.57
C GLY A 103 8.59 4.03 -14.57
N TRP A 104 9.88 3.95 -14.87
CA TRP A 104 10.91 4.36 -13.92
C TRP A 104 10.88 5.86 -13.62
N VAL A 105 10.41 6.68 -14.55
CA VAL A 105 10.33 8.14 -14.36
C VAL A 105 9.43 8.48 -13.18
N GLU A 106 8.25 7.88 -13.13
CA GLU A 106 7.29 8.09 -12.04
C GLU A 106 7.83 7.54 -10.72
N VAL A 107 8.51 6.41 -10.78
CA VAL A 107 9.07 5.77 -9.59
C VAL A 107 10.24 6.58 -9.05
N VAL A 108 11.13 7.07 -9.92
CA VAL A 108 12.26 7.92 -9.50
C VAL A 108 11.74 9.20 -8.85
N GLY A 109 10.76 9.86 -9.48
CA GLY A 109 10.13 11.03 -8.89
C GLY A 109 9.53 10.74 -7.51
N ALA A 110 8.89 9.59 -7.34
CA ALA A 110 8.31 9.20 -6.06
C ALA A 110 9.38 8.92 -4.99
N VAL A 111 10.51 8.33 -5.37
CA VAL A 111 11.62 8.08 -4.44
C VAL A 111 12.26 9.40 -3.99
N GLU A 112 12.42 10.35 -4.90
CA GLU A 112 13.05 11.64 -4.60
C GLU A 112 12.17 12.58 -3.76
N ASP A 113 10.87 12.41 -3.84
CA ASP A 113 9.93 13.17 -3.02
C ASP A 113 9.96 12.71 -1.56
#